data_04e98e3e36199604f32dd476304b75a7
#
_entry.id   04e98e3e36199604f32dd476304b75a7
#
_cell.length_a   1.000
_cell.length_b   1.000
_cell.length_c   1.000
_cell.angle_alpha   90.00
_cell.angle_beta   90.00
_cell.angle_gamma   90.00
#
_symmetry.space_group_name_H-M   'P 1'
#
loop_
_entity.id
_entity.type
_entity.pdbx_description
1 polymer ?
#
loop_
_entity_poly.entity_id
_entity_poly.type
_entity_poly.pdbx_seq_one_letter_code
_entity_poly.pdbx_strand_id
1 'polypeptide(L)'
;MKKMLIFGGIIIALFAAIFAVTQMEEKNTSTSQKIDNATSQTDGSDYYTNKISLSDLQKNLKEKKEETVYFYQTSCVHCQKLSPIVVPMAKDLNVDMKVMDIEKLDAPWDEYKIKGTPTIIHFKDGKEVSRISGEQPEDKLKEWLEQTKK
;
A
#
# COMPACT_ATOMS: atom_id res chain seq x y z
N MET A 1 41.03 33.14 34.69
CA MET A 1 41.00 33.23 33.24
C MET A 1 41.68 32.04 32.51
N LYS A 2 42.77 31.49 33.02
CA LYS A 2 43.46 30.35 32.37
C LYS A 2 42.65 29.03 32.31
N LYS A 3 41.78 28.75 33.31
CA LYS A 3 40.96 27.52 33.35
C LYS A 3 39.81 27.52 32.30
N MET A 4 39.32 28.69 31.92
CA MET A 4 38.24 28.82 30.94
C MET A 4 38.70 28.57 29.50
N LEU A 5 39.98 28.88 29.21
CA LEU A 5 40.56 28.62 27.88
C LEU A 5 40.83 27.13 27.62
N ILE A 6 41.11 26.36 28.69
CA ILE A 6 41.39 24.91 28.60
C ILE A 6 40.10 24.16 28.30
N PHE A 7 38.98 24.51 28.89
CA PHE A 7 37.69 23.87 28.63
C PHE A 7 37.15 24.15 27.20
N GLY A 8 37.36 25.38 26.69
CA GLY A 8 36.99 25.73 25.33
C GLY A 8 37.81 24.93 24.26
N GLY A 9 39.12 24.73 24.51
CA GLY A 9 39.97 23.95 23.63
C GLY A 9 39.58 22.47 23.56
N ILE A 10 39.17 21.87 24.67
CA ILE A 10 38.74 20.46 24.72
C ILE A 10 37.46 20.25 23.96
N ILE A 11 36.50 21.17 24.06
CA ILE A 11 35.22 21.08 23.35
C ILE A 11 35.44 21.20 21.83
N ILE A 12 36.25 22.11 21.37
CA ILE A 12 36.58 22.28 19.95
C ILE A 12 37.29 21.04 19.37
N ALA A 13 38.21 20.44 20.15
CA ALA A 13 38.89 19.21 19.75
C ALA A 13 37.95 18.02 19.63
N LEU A 14 36.95 17.90 20.51
CA LEU A 14 35.94 16.85 20.43
C LEU A 14 35.01 17.02 19.24
N PHE A 15 34.59 18.24 18.92
CA PHE A 15 33.78 18.50 17.71
C PHE A 15 34.56 18.24 16.42
N ALA A 16 35.85 18.58 16.37
CA ALA A 16 36.71 18.28 15.21
C ALA A 16 36.89 16.78 15.02
N ALA A 17 37.02 16.01 16.10
CA ALA A 17 37.11 14.55 16.04
C ALA A 17 35.80 13.89 15.53
N ILE A 18 34.64 14.36 16.00
CA ILE A 18 33.33 13.87 15.53
C ILE A 18 33.13 14.21 14.04
N PHE A 19 33.50 15.42 13.63
CA PHE A 19 33.38 15.84 12.22
C PHE A 19 34.32 15.04 11.29
N ALA A 20 35.51 14.67 11.75
CA ALA A 20 36.43 13.85 10.97
C ALA A 20 35.93 12.40 10.80
N VAL A 21 35.26 11.84 11.82
CA VAL A 21 34.71 10.48 11.75
C VAL A 21 33.52 10.43 10.80
N THR A 22 32.64 11.44 10.79
CA THR A 22 31.50 11.52 9.87
C THR A 22 31.91 11.71 8.39
N GLN A 23 33.04 12.32 8.13
CA GLN A 23 33.58 12.47 6.73
C GLN A 23 34.27 11.20 6.21
N MET A 24 34.64 10.25 7.08
CA MET A 24 35.32 9.01 6.65
C MET A 24 34.34 7.89 6.24
N GLU A 25 33.05 8.03 6.53
CA GLU A 25 32.05 7.01 6.18
C GLU A 25 31.53 7.09 4.74
N GLU A 26 31.86 8.14 3.98
CA GLU A 26 31.40 8.27 2.58
C GLU A 26 32.31 7.61 1.52
N LYS A 27 33.39 6.93 1.87
CA LYS A 27 34.35 6.39 0.87
C LYS A 27 34.74 4.94 1.01
N ASN A 28 33.92 4.07 1.57
CA ASN A 28 34.14 2.62 1.36
C ASN A 28 32.86 1.85 1.70
N THR A 29 32.15 1.38 0.70
CA THR A 29 31.85 -0.04 0.59
C THR A 29 30.90 -0.29 -0.58
N SER A 30 31.50 -0.59 -1.72
CA SER A 30 30.85 -1.53 -2.63
C SER A 30 31.19 -2.93 -2.13
N THR A 31 30.29 -3.63 -1.50
CA THR A 31 30.23 -5.10 -1.52
C THR A 31 28.92 -5.55 -0.89
N SER A 32 28.16 -6.27 -1.69
CA SER A 32 26.94 -7.02 -1.43
C SER A 32 26.74 -7.48 0.01
N GLN A 33 25.63 -7.07 0.60
CA GLN A 33 24.76 -8.00 1.33
C GLN A 33 23.32 -7.53 1.17
N LYS A 34 22.58 -8.33 0.40
CA LYS A 34 21.15 -8.31 0.21
C LYS A 34 20.51 -8.65 1.55
N ILE A 35 20.01 -7.66 2.24
CA ILE A 35 19.04 -7.82 3.30
C ILE A 35 17.84 -6.99 2.86
N ASP A 36 16.85 -7.71 2.37
CA ASP A 36 15.55 -7.18 1.98
C ASP A 36 14.88 -6.59 3.22
N ASN A 37 15.09 -5.30 3.43
CA ASN A 37 14.26 -4.51 4.33
C ASN A 37 13.65 -3.40 3.47
N ALA A 38 12.69 -3.82 2.63
CA ALA A 38 11.87 -2.94 1.84
C ALA A 38 10.89 -2.19 2.75
N THR A 39 11.40 -1.21 3.48
CA THR A 39 10.56 -0.09 3.91
C THR A 39 10.56 0.92 2.78
N SER A 40 9.93 0.55 1.68
CA SER A 40 9.55 1.48 0.64
C SER A 40 8.38 2.30 1.18
N GLN A 41 8.64 3.51 1.66
CA GLN A 41 7.64 4.56 1.68
C GLN A 41 7.36 4.95 0.22
N THR A 42 6.64 4.08 -0.49
CA THR A 42 5.99 4.46 -1.73
C THR A 42 4.84 5.38 -1.35
N ASP A 43 4.87 6.59 -1.87
CA ASP A 43 3.74 7.51 -1.86
C ASP A 43 2.47 6.72 -2.22
N GLY A 44 1.48 6.70 -1.32
CA GLY A 44 0.27 5.87 -1.43
C GLY A 44 -0.60 6.16 -2.65
N SER A 45 -0.15 7.01 -3.59
CA SER A 45 -0.82 7.35 -4.85
C SER A 45 -0.76 6.22 -5.89
N ASP A 46 0.24 5.35 -5.85
CA ASP A 46 0.52 4.38 -6.91
C ASP A 46 -0.39 3.13 -6.87
N TYR A 47 -0.98 2.82 -5.71
CA TYR A 47 -1.87 1.66 -5.56
C TYR A 47 -3.29 1.91 -6.07
N TYR A 48 -3.67 3.17 -6.33
CA TYR A 48 -5.03 3.56 -6.67
C TYR A 48 -5.15 4.12 -8.09
N THR A 49 -4.38 3.59 -9.03
CA THR A 49 -4.36 4.06 -10.42
C THR A 49 -5.45 3.43 -11.28
N ASN A 50 -5.79 2.15 -11.06
CA ASN A 50 -6.81 1.43 -11.83
C ASN A 50 -8.22 1.70 -11.31
N LYS A 51 -8.64 2.97 -11.35
CA LYS A 51 -9.91 3.43 -10.76
C LYS A 51 -11.11 3.06 -11.61
N ILE A 52 -12.22 2.75 -10.93
CA ILE A 52 -13.55 2.63 -11.54
C ILE A 52 -14.52 3.56 -10.82
N SER A 53 -15.39 4.24 -11.57
CA SER A 53 -16.49 5.02 -10.99
C SER A 53 -17.69 4.11 -10.65
N LEU A 54 -18.56 4.57 -9.75
CA LEU A 54 -19.80 3.85 -9.43
C LEU A 54 -20.66 3.65 -10.69
N SER A 55 -20.78 4.68 -11.52
CA SER A 55 -21.58 4.63 -12.76
C SER A 55 -21.01 3.62 -13.76
N ASP A 56 -19.69 3.55 -13.90
CA ASP A 56 -19.04 2.59 -14.80
C ASP A 56 -19.18 1.17 -14.27
N LEU A 57 -19.01 0.94 -12.96
CA LEU A 57 -19.25 -0.37 -12.35
C LEU A 57 -20.69 -0.82 -12.59
N GLN A 58 -21.68 0.03 -12.28
CA GLN A 58 -23.10 -0.27 -12.51
C GLN A 58 -23.40 -0.61 -13.97
N LYS A 59 -22.80 0.15 -14.92
CA LYS A 59 -22.92 -0.12 -16.35
C LYS A 59 -22.31 -1.48 -16.71
N ASN A 60 -21.10 -1.75 -16.26
CA ASN A 60 -20.41 -3.00 -16.56
C ASN A 60 -21.16 -4.21 -16.00
N LEU A 61 -21.72 -4.10 -14.79
CA LEU A 61 -22.54 -5.17 -14.22
C LEU A 61 -23.85 -5.39 -14.98
N LYS A 62 -24.52 -4.32 -15.47
CA LYS A 62 -25.69 -4.45 -16.37
C LYS A 62 -25.35 -5.12 -17.69
N GLU A 63 -24.14 -4.87 -18.22
CA GLU A 63 -23.61 -5.50 -19.42
C GLU A 63 -23.05 -6.90 -19.16
N LYS A 64 -23.19 -7.41 -17.92
CA LYS A 64 -22.70 -8.72 -17.47
C LYS A 64 -21.19 -8.93 -17.61
N LYS A 65 -20.42 -7.85 -17.58
CA LYS A 65 -18.98 -7.93 -17.55
C LYS A 65 -18.50 -8.50 -16.21
N GLU A 66 -17.39 -9.22 -16.27
CA GLU A 66 -16.68 -9.68 -15.09
C GLU A 66 -15.85 -8.54 -14.52
N GLU A 67 -15.98 -8.29 -13.22
CA GLU A 67 -15.30 -7.19 -12.51
C GLU A 67 -14.80 -7.68 -11.16
N THR A 68 -13.58 -7.33 -10.84
CA THR A 68 -13.02 -7.46 -9.48
C THR A 68 -12.76 -6.07 -8.94
N VAL A 69 -13.44 -5.69 -7.87
CA VAL A 69 -13.38 -4.31 -7.35
C VAL A 69 -12.97 -4.29 -5.89
N TYR A 70 -11.91 -3.52 -5.62
CA TYR A 70 -11.42 -3.21 -4.29
C TYR A 70 -12.03 -1.90 -3.81
N PHE A 71 -12.95 -1.99 -2.85
CA PHE A 71 -13.58 -0.85 -2.19
C PHE A 71 -12.74 -0.44 -0.98
N TYR A 72 -12.30 0.82 -0.96
CA TYR A 72 -11.42 1.35 0.07
C TYR A 72 -11.82 2.77 0.48
N GLN A 73 -11.22 3.25 1.56
CA GLN A 73 -11.24 4.65 1.97
C GLN A 73 -9.79 5.09 2.20
N THR A 74 -9.46 6.32 1.85
CA THR A 74 -8.09 6.86 2.01
C THR A 74 -7.72 7.04 3.48
N SER A 75 -8.69 7.33 4.35
CA SER A 75 -8.53 7.46 5.80
C SER A 75 -8.50 6.13 6.56
N CYS A 76 -8.82 5.01 5.89
CA CYS A 76 -8.91 3.69 6.52
C CYS A 76 -7.52 3.08 6.77
N VAL A 77 -7.12 2.91 8.03
CA VAL A 77 -5.82 2.34 8.43
C VAL A 77 -5.61 0.91 7.88
N HIS A 78 -6.65 0.07 7.87
CA HIS A 78 -6.58 -1.28 7.31
C HIS A 78 -6.40 -1.27 5.79
N CYS A 79 -6.99 -0.28 5.09
CA CYS A 79 -6.78 -0.10 3.66
C CYS A 79 -5.34 0.33 3.35
N GLN A 80 -4.78 1.26 4.14
CA GLN A 80 -3.38 1.70 3.98
C GLN A 80 -2.38 0.56 4.16
N LYS A 81 -2.69 -0.42 5.02
CA LYS A 81 -1.86 -1.63 5.20
C LYS A 81 -2.07 -2.65 4.09
N LEU A 82 -3.31 -2.84 3.64
CA LEU A 82 -3.64 -3.88 2.66
C LEU A 82 -3.26 -3.49 1.22
N SER A 83 -3.45 -2.22 0.84
CA SER A 83 -3.25 -1.76 -0.54
C SER A 83 -1.86 -2.06 -1.11
N PRO A 84 -0.75 -1.82 -0.37
CA PRO A 84 0.60 -2.14 -0.85
C PRO A 84 0.86 -3.64 -1.03
N ILE A 85 0.01 -4.49 -0.51
CA ILE A 85 0.09 -5.95 -0.62
C ILE A 85 -0.83 -6.44 -1.75
N VAL A 86 -2.12 -6.13 -1.66
CA VAL A 86 -3.13 -6.73 -2.52
C VAL A 86 -3.12 -6.19 -3.95
N VAL A 87 -2.79 -4.90 -4.14
CA VAL A 87 -2.81 -4.29 -5.47
C VAL A 87 -1.68 -4.82 -6.36
N PRO A 88 -0.41 -4.84 -5.92
CA PRO A 88 0.63 -5.49 -6.70
C PRO A 88 0.39 -6.99 -6.86
N MET A 89 -0.10 -7.69 -5.83
CA MET A 89 -0.45 -9.13 -5.91
C MET A 89 -1.47 -9.41 -7.01
N ALA A 90 -2.55 -8.62 -7.11
CA ALA A 90 -3.54 -8.75 -8.17
C ALA A 90 -2.92 -8.56 -9.57
N LYS A 91 -2.04 -7.56 -9.72
CA LYS A 91 -1.30 -7.30 -10.96
C LYS A 91 -0.40 -8.47 -11.34
N ASP A 92 0.38 -8.99 -10.40
CA ASP A 92 1.30 -10.12 -10.62
C ASP A 92 0.54 -11.41 -10.99
N LEU A 93 -0.66 -11.57 -10.43
CA LEU A 93 -1.57 -12.66 -10.76
C LEU A 93 -2.36 -12.42 -12.06
N ASN A 94 -2.19 -11.29 -12.75
CA ASN A 94 -2.96 -10.86 -13.92
C ASN A 94 -4.48 -10.81 -13.66
N VAL A 95 -4.87 -10.39 -12.46
CA VAL A 95 -6.26 -10.06 -12.11
C VAL A 95 -6.48 -8.57 -12.35
N ASP A 96 -7.40 -8.21 -13.25
CA ASP A 96 -7.76 -6.81 -13.50
C ASP A 96 -8.63 -6.28 -12.34
N MET A 97 -7.97 -6.03 -11.21
CA MET A 97 -8.64 -5.49 -10.04
C MET A 97 -8.75 -3.97 -10.14
N LYS A 98 -10.00 -3.49 -10.21
CA LYS A 98 -10.33 -2.07 -10.13
C LYS A 98 -10.33 -1.59 -8.69
N VAL A 99 -10.11 -0.30 -8.48
CA VAL A 99 -10.15 0.31 -7.15
C VAL A 99 -11.22 1.39 -7.11
N MET A 100 -12.01 1.43 -6.03
CA MET A 100 -13.04 2.44 -5.82
C MET A 100 -12.93 3.04 -4.43
N ASP A 101 -12.64 4.35 -4.38
CA ASP A 101 -12.72 5.11 -3.13
C ASP A 101 -14.18 5.39 -2.80
N ILE A 102 -14.61 4.88 -1.65
CA ILE A 102 -15.98 5.06 -1.16
C ILE A 102 -16.06 5.96 0.07
N GLU A 103 -14.99 6.72 0.38
CA GLU A 103 -14.93 7.57 1.57
C GLU A 103 -16.02 8.64 1.61
N LYS A 104 -16.39 9.15 0.44
CA LYS A 104 -17.42 10.20 0.30
C LYS A 104 -18.65 9.74 -0.49
N LEU A 105 -18.86 8.44 -0.60
CA LEU A 105 -19.94 7.83 -1.36
C LEU A 105 -20.80 6.95 -0.44
N ASP A 106 -22.06 7.28 -0.27
CA ASP A 106 -22.99 6.47 0.52
C ASP A 106 -23.53 5.28 -0.30
N ALA A 107 -23.84 5.51 -1.58
CA ALA A 107 -24.49 4.53 -2.43
C ALA A 107 -23.78 3.16 -2.51
N PRO A 108 -22.44 3.04 -2.66
CA PRO A 108 -21.77 1.74 -2.70
C PRO A 108 -21.95 0.90 -1.44
N TRP A 109 -22.09 1.54 -0.26
CA TRP A 109 -22.30 0.84 1.01
C TRP A 109 -23.60 0.06 1.00
N ASP A 110 -24.69 0.70 0.58
CA ASP A 110 -26.00 0.08 0.53
C ASP A 110 -26.16 -0.87 -0.66
N GLU A 111 -25.70 -0.44 -1.85
CA GLU A 111 -25.88 -1.19 -3.10
C GLU A 111 -25.12 -2.51 -3.07
N TYR A 112 -23.86 -2.49 -2.62
CA TYR A 112 -23.01 -3.70 -2.56
C TYR A 112 -22.94 -4.29 -1.14
N LYS A 113 -23.76 -3.81 -0.20
CA LYS A 113 -23.85 -4.31 1.19
C LYS A 113 -22.46 -4.39 1.86
N ILE A 114 -21.67 -3.33 1.67
CA ILE A 114 -20.35 -3.20 2.27
C ILE A 114 -20.51 -2.88 3.75
N LYS A 115 -19.92 -3.67 4.63
CA LYS A 115 -19.98 -3.49 6.09
C LYS A 115 -18.75 -2.81 6.67
N GLY A 116 -17.71 -2.66 5.89
CA GLY A 116 -16.45 -2.06 6.28
C GLY A 116 -15.45 -2.10 5.14
N THR A 117 -14.40 -1.30 5.27
CA THR A 117 -13.27 -1.28 4.33
C THR A 117 -12.01 -1.81 5.03
N PRO A 118 -11.12 -2.49 4.31
CA PRO A 118 -11.20 -2.87 2.89
C PRO A 118 -12.21 -3.99 2.61
N THR A 119 -12.83 -3.97 1.43
CA THR A 119 -13.63 -5.09 0.90
C THR A 119 -13.33 -5.24 -0.58
N ILE A 120 -13.05 -6.47 -1.02
CA ILE A 120 -12.86 -6.79 -2.44
C ILE A 120 -14.00 -7.71 -2.85
N ILE A 121 -14.68 -7.37 -3.95
CA ILE A 121 -15.81 -8.15 -4.48
C ILE A 121 -15.50 -8.56 -5.91
N HIS A 122 -15.74 -9.82 -6.21
CA HIS A 122 -15.70 -10.35 -7.56
C HIS A 122 -17.11 -10.54 -8.09
N PHE A 123 -17.37 -9.97 -9.26
CA PHE A 123 -18.64 -10.02 -9.95
C PHE A 123 -18.47 -10.81 -11.25
N LYS A 124 -19.46 -11.64 -11.58
CA LYS A 124 -19.58 -12.38 -12.82
C LYS A 124 -21.04 -12.40 -13.27
N ASP A 125 -21.28 -12.23 -14.56
CA ASP A 125 -22.63 -12.15 -15.13
C ASP A 125 -23.54 -11.09 -14.46
N GLY A 126 -22.93 -10.00 -14.00
CA GLY A 126 -23.62 -8.90 -13.32
C GLY A 126 -24.01 -9.16 -11.88
N LYS A 127 -23.51 -10.24 -11.26
CA LYS A 127 -23.80 -10.62 -9.89
C LYS A 127 -22.51 -10.85 -9.10
N GLU A 128 -22.57 -10.55 -7.82
CA GLU A 128 -21.51 -10.94 -6.92
C GLU A 128 -21.42 -12.47 -6.82
N VAL A 129 -20.21 -13.01 -6.99
CA VAL A 129 -19.93 -14.44 -6.84
C VAL A 129 -19.07 -14.74 -5.63
N SER A 130 -18.21 -13.80 -5.22
CA SER A 130 -17.41 -13.94 -4.01
C SER A 130 -16.94 -12.59 -3.48
N ARG A 131 -16.62 -12.54 -2.19
CA ARG A 131 -15.96 -11.39 -1.57
C ARG A 131 -14.97 -11.80 -0.52
N ILE A 132 -14.02 -10.91 -0.27
CA ILE A 132 -13.11 -10.96 0.85
C ILE A 132 -13.14 -9.60 1.55
N SER A 133 -13.27 -9.57 2.88
CA SER A 133 -13.46 -8.34 3.65
C SER A 133 -12.49 -8.27 4.83
N GLY A 134 -12.08 -7.05 5.15
CA GLY A 134 -11.12 -6.77 6.20
C GLY A 134 -9.68 -7.10 5.80
N GLU A 135 -8.76 -6.84 6.72
CA GLU A 135 -7.36 -7.19 6.59
C GLU A 135 -7.22 -8.72 6.70
N GLN A 136 -6.68 -9.36 5.67
CA GLN A 136 -6.52 -10.80 5.59
C GLN A 136 -5.04 -11.16 5.38
N PRO A 137 -4.60 -12.36 5.82
CA PRO A 137 -3.27 -12.87 5.51
C PRO A 137 -3.02 -12.98 4.00
N GLU A 138 -1.76 -12.78 3.59
CA GLU A 138 -1.37 -12.76 2.17
C GLU A 138 -1.69 -14.05 1.42
N ASP A 139 -1.53 -15.21 2.08
CA ASP A 139 -1.85 -16.51 1.53
C ASP A 139 -3.34 -16.64 1.17
N LYS A 140 -4.23 -16.14 2.04
CA LYS A 140 -5.67 -16.11 1.78
C LYS A 140 -6.05 -15.15 0.67
N LEU A 141 -5.39 -13.97 0.62
CA LEU A 141 -5.61 -13.00 -0.45
C LEU A 141 -5.22 -13.60 -1.80
N LYS A 142 -4.05 -14.26 -1.84
CA LYS A 142 -3.54 -14.91 -3.05
C LYS A 142 -4.48 -16.03 -3.51
N GLU A 143 -4.86 -16.93 -2.62
CA GLU A 143 -5.78 -18.02 -2.93
C GLU A 143 -7.12 -17.49 -3.48
N TRP A 144 -7.68 -16.46 -2.84
CA TRP A 144 -8.93 -15.84 -3.29
C TRP A 144 -8.78 -15.18 -4.67
N LEU A 145 -7.71 -14.42 -4.92
CA LEU A 145 -7.45 -13.81 -6.22
C LEU A 145 -7.24 -14.85 -7.32
N GLU A 146 -6.58 -15.96 -7.04
CA GLU A 146 -6.41 -17.06 -8.00
C GLU A 146 -7.75 -17.73 -8.37
N GLN A 147 -8.71 -17.78 -7.46
CA GLN A 147 -10.04 -18.30 -7.71
C GLN A 147 -10.88 -17.38 -8.60
N THR A 148 -10.64 -16.07 -8.58
CA THR A 148 -11.36 -15.12 -9.45
C THR A 148 -10.94 -15.19 -10.92
N LYS A 149 -9.89 -15.92 -11.25
CA LYS A 149 -9.40 -16.12 -12.65
C LYS A 149 -10.11 -17.24 -13.40
N LYS A 150 -10.95 -18.01 -12.73
CA LYS A 150 -11.67 -19.16 -13.29
C LYS A 150 -13.09 -18.74 -13.65
#